data_7d34c00bf7b200ba9aa55391ced40209
#
_entry.id   7d34c00bf7b200ba9aa55391ced40209
#
_cell.length_a   1.000
_cell.length_b   1.000
_cell.length_c   1.000
_cell.angle_alpha   90.00
_cell.angle_beta   90.00
_cell.angle_gamma   90.00
#
_symmetry.space_group_name_H-M   'P 1'
#
loop_
_entity.id
_entity.type
_entity.pdbx_description
1 polymer ?
#
loop_
_entity_poly.entity_id
_entity_poly.type
_entity_poly.pdbx_seq_one_letter_code
_entity_poly.pdbx_strand_id
1 'polypeptide(L)'
;MRIGIFSGFIGAVLCMAAASSTAEPAERAVFTPEELRADFAQMYRGLKSAHFDLNAFTPQRELDRSYALRLGQIDRPMNRFEAKVLFELFAAEVRMGHTRIDSPTAEWNAYRKGGGKGFPLQIRIVDGRTYVAKNLSGVDAVRPGDEITRLNGQNMQQWLRRTERHVSAETAYMAHSLMDYDFAIYLWVELGAVDGFEIRVRQAGSPARELHLPARTSAEMEAARLLQPADLDLENPLREAKLLDGRIAYLRPGPFYNVEAKTGADEWDVSGFREFIDHAFDQFLEAGASRLIIDLRGNPGGDNLFSDVMVAWFATRPFRFASQFKIKVSAETIAANTARIEHDAAAAGPVSQEFAELYAQHRIGEVANFAIPQTAPRAGERFEGKVFVLIDRQSYSNAVAVAALVQDYRFGVIVGEATSDMATTYGAMEQFALDHTGLKVGYPKARIVRPNGDLRSRGVTPDIAIRVPVVQSPHDEVLQQAIAIARR
;
A
#
# COMPACT_ATOMS: atom_id res chain seq x y z
N MET A 1 26.30 -6.48 10.58
CA MET A 1 25.28 -6.70 11.61
C MET A 1 24.14 -5.71 11.28
N ARG A 2 23.23 -6.10 10.38
CA ARG A 2 22.11 -5.25 9.94
C ARG A 2 20.90 -5.62 10.77
N ILE A 3 20.43 -4.68 11.56
CA ILE A 3 19.20 -4.81 12.34
C ILE A 3 18.05 -4.71 11.34
N GLY A 4 17.41 -5.83 11.05
CA GLY A 4 16.19 -5.86 10.26
C GLY A 4 15.06 -5.20 11.04
N ILE A 5 14.70 -4.01 10.63
CA ILE A 5 13.54 -3.28 11.18
C ILE A 5 12.31 -3.89 10.50
N PHE A 6 11.50 -4.65 11.25
CA PHE A 6 10.16 -5.00 10.88
C PHE A 6 9.31 -3.72 10.89
N SER A 7 9.18 -3.12 9.73
CA SER A 7 8.23 -2.03 9.50
C SER A 7 7.17 -2.55 8.56
N GLY A 8 5.92 -2.59 9.02
CA GLY A 8 4.77 -2.84 8.17
C GLY A 8 4.77 -1.83 7.01
N PHE A 9 5.03 -2.33 5.80
CA PHE A 9 5.21 -1.53 4.59
C PHE A 9 3.91 -1.42 3.80
N ILE A 10 2.86 -0.90 4.41
CA ILE A 10 1.73 -0.30 3.70
C ILE A 10 1.52 1.12 4.26
N GLY A 11 2.52 1.89 4.22
CA GLY A 11 2.46 3.27 4.66
C GLY A 11 3.36 4.21 3.89
N ALA A 12 4.23 3.68 3.07
CA ALA A 12 5.25 4.49 2.43
C ALA A 12 5.10 4.61 0.92
N VAL A 13 3.92 4.99 0.42
CA VAL A 13 3.92 6.04 -0.58
C VAL A 13 3.95 7.33 0.24
N LEU A 14 5.06 7.54 0.91
CA LEU A 14 5.41 8.85 1.39
C LEU A 14 5.61 9.74 0.16
N CYS A 15 4.57 10.47 -0.25
CA CYS A 15 4.81 11.83 -0.65
C CYS A 15 5.40 12.49 0.61
N MET A 16 6.71 12.43 0.78
CA MET A 16 7.37 13.40 1.64
C MET A 16 7.11 14.75 1.01
N ALA A 17 5.98 15.37 1.38
CA ALA A 17 5.86 16.81 1.23
C ALA A 17 7.08 17.36 1.95
N ALA A 18 7.84 18.18 1.23
CA ALA A 18 8.91 18.98 1.77
C ALA A 18 8.53 19.40 3.18
N ALA A 19 9.24 18.87 4.16
CA ALA A 19 9.18 19.40 5.49
C ALA A 19 9.69 20.84 5.37
N SER A 20 8.78 21.80 5.32
CA SER A 20 9.11 23.13 5.78
C SER A 20 9.79 22.91 7.12
N SER A 21 11.05 23.31 7.28
CA SER A 21 11.76 23.28 8.55
C SER A 21 11.22 24.40 9.45
N THR A 22 9.94 24.36 9.75
CA THR A 22 9.43 24.80 11.02
C THR A 22 9.81 23.69 11.97
N ALA A 23 10.68 23.97 12.93
CA ALA A 23 11.00 23.08 14.04
C ALA A 23 9.72 22.34 14.42
N GLU A 24 9.76 20.99 14.41
CA GLU A 24 8.64 20.19 14.91
C GLU A 24 8.21 20.82 16.23
N PRO A 25 6.94 21.27 16.39
CA PRO A 25 6.55 21.88 17.65
C PRO A 25 6.90 20.87 18.74
N ALA A 26 7.62 21.30 19.76
CA ALA A 26 8.01 20.49 20.90
C ALA A 26 6.80 19.62 21.26
N GLU A 27 6.96 18.30 21.27
CA GLU A 27 5.91 17.30 21.31
C GLU A 27 4.92 17.64 22.42
N ARG A 28 3.85 18.32 22.05
CA ARG A 28 2.83 18.77 23.00
C ARG A 28 2.10 17.55 23.52
N ALA A 29 2.20 17.29 24.81
CA ALA A 29 1.71 16.06 25.40
C ALA A 29 0.19 15.87 25.24
N VAL A 30 -0.62 16.98 25.21
CA VAL A 30 -2.08 16.93 25.23
C VAL A 30 -2.69 18.14 24.49
N PHE A 31 -3.78 17.94 23.76
CA PHE A 31 -4.59 18.96 23.07
C PHE A 31 -5.94 19.12 23.74
N THR A 32 -6.45 20.35 23.80
CA THR A 32 -7.77 20.63 24.37
C THR A 32 -8.89 20.16 23.45
N PRO A 33 -10.12 19.94 23.96
CA PRO A 33 -11.28 19.61 23.12
C PRO A 33 -11.56 20.65 22.03
N GLU A 34 -11.32 21.93 22.28
CA GLU A 34 -11.51 23.02 21.34
C GLU A 34 -10.55 22.90 20.15
N GLU A 35 -9.26 22.67 20.41
CA GLU A 35 -8.23 22.46 19.39
C GLU A 35 -8.52 21.23 18.57
N LEU A 36 -8.87 20.12 19.21
CA LEU A 36 -9.20 18.86 18.54
C LEU A 36 -10.45 18.98 17.66
N ARG A 37 -11.48 19.69 18.13
CA ARG A 37 -12.68 19.97 17.33
C ARG A 37 -12.36 20.88 16.14
N ALA A 38 -11.48 21.85 16.31
CA ALA A 38 -11.03 22.73 15.24
C ALA A 38 -10.31 21.93 14.15
N ASP A 39 -9.35 21.06 14.53
CA ASP A 39 -8.63 20.16 13.62
C ASP A 39 -9.56 19.16 12.93
N PHE A 40 -10.49 18.54 13.68
CA PHE A 40 -11.45 17.60 13.11
C PHE A 40 -12.39 18.27 12.09
N ALA A 41 -12.80 19.50 12.38
CA ALA A 41 -13.57 20.31 11.44
C ALA A 41 -12.73 20.74 10.22
N GLN A 42 -11.45 21.08 10.42
CA GLN A 42 -10.51 21.38 9.33
C GLN A 42 -10.34 20.15 8.43
N MET A 43 -10.13 18.94 9.00
CA MET A 43 -10.02 17.69 8.25
C MET A 43 -11.24 17.47 7.35
N TYR A 44 -12.45 17.58 7.89
CA TYR A 44 -13.65 17.32 7.09
C TYR A 44 -13.89 18.37 6.02
N ARG A 45 -13.64 19.66 6.32
CA ARG A 45 -13.71 20.74 5.30
C ARG A 45 -12.68 20.53 4.20
N GLY A 46 -11.42 20.22 4.56
CA GLY A 46 -10.33 19.94 3.62
C GLY A 46 -10.63 18.76 2.72
N LEU A 47 -11.16 17.66 3.29
CA LEU A 47 -11.58 16.51 2.49
C LEU A 47 -12.72 16.88 1.52
N LYS A 48 -13.73 17.62 1.93
CA LYS A 48 -14.81 18.10 1.03
C LYS A 48 -14.27 18.98 -0.11
N SER A 49 -13.30 19.85 0.19
CA SER A 49 -12.67 20.74 -0.78
C SER A 49 -11.79 19.99 -1.76
N ALA A 50 -10.86 19.17 -1.25
CA ALA A 50 -9.72 18.67 -1.99
C ALA A 50 -9.90 17.29 -2.60
N HIS A 51 -10.65 16.42 -1.92
CA HIS A 51 -10.88 15.05 -2.40
C HIS A 51 -11.62 15.04 -3.73
N PHE A 52 -11.19 14.25 -4.70
CA PHE A 52 -11.80 14.22 -6.04
C PHE A 52 -13.29 13.91 -5.98
N ASP A 53 -13.67 12.84 -5.30
CA ASP A 53 -15.06 12.43 -5.09
C ASP A 53 -15.20 11.75 -3.72
N LEU A 54 -15.42 12.56 -2.69
CA LEU A 54 -15.51 12.09 -1.30
C LEU A 54 -16.66 11.10 -1.09
N ASN A 55 -17.64 11.12 -1.99
CA ASN A 55 -18.88 10.35 -1.86
C ASN A 55 -18.96 9.14 -2.79
N ALA A 56 -17.87 8.78 -3.47
CA ALA A 56 -17.86 7.66 -4.41
C ALA A 56 -18.28 6.32 -3.81
N PHE A 57 -17.93 6.06 -2.56
CA PHE A 57 -18.22 4.79 -1.86
C PHE A 57 -19.07 4.95 -0.61
N THR A 58 -19.15 6.16 -0.05
CA THR A 58 -19.95 6.45 1.14
C THR A 58 -20.82 7.68 0.91
N PRO A 59 -22.16 7.55 0.99
CA PRO A 59 -23.07 8.68 0.79
C PRO A 59 -22.79 9.84 1.76
N GLN A 60 -22.92 11.08 1.28
CA GLN A 60 -22.69 12.31 2.06
C GLN A 60 -23.39 12.30 3.42
N ARG A 61 -24.68 11.87 3.46
CA ARG A 61 -25.46 11.79 4.70
C ARG A 61 -24.86 10.86 5.75
N GLU A 62 -24.14 9.81 5.30
CA GLU A 62 -23.49 8.85 6.21
C GLU A 62 -22.20 9.46 6.75
N LEU A 63 -21.42 10.16 5.92
CA LEU A 63 -20.24 10.89 6.36
C LEU A 63 -20.61 12.04 7.31
N ASP A 64 -21.68 12.81 7.02
CA ASP A 64 -22.15 13.88 7.91
C ASP A 64 -22.58 13.33 9.27
N ARG A 65 -23.25 12.17 9.29
CA ARG A 65 -23.64 11.49 10.54
C ARG A 65 -22.43 10.99 11.32
N SER A 66 -21.47 10.38 10.64
CA SER A 66 -20.22 9.93 11.26
C SER A 66 -19.42 11.12 11.80
N TYR A 67 -19.31 12.20 11.03
CA TYR A 67 -18.67 13.42 11.51
C TYR A 67 -19.29 13.94 12.80
N ALA A 68 -20.62 14.04 12.86
CA ALA A 68 -21.31 14.49 14.07
C ALA A 68 -21.08 13.56 15.27
N LEU A 69 -21.11 12.24 15.02
CA LEU A 69 -20.83 11.23 16.04
C LEU A 69 -19.41 11.38 16.62
N ARG A 70 -18.39 11.48 15.75
CA ARG A 70 -16.97 11.60 16.16
C ARG A 70 -16.70 12.94 16.84
N LEU A 71 -17.29 14.01 16.33
CA LEU A 71 -17.18 15.34 16.95
C LEU A 71 -17.72 15.32 18.40
N GLY A 72 -18.81 14.58 18.65
CA GLY A 72 -19.38 14.40 19.98
C GLY A 72 -18.49 13.57 20.93
N GLN A 73 -17.57 12.77 20.42
CA GLN A 73 -16.59 12.00 21.20
C GLN A 73 -15.39 12.84 21.66
N ILE A 74 -15.22 14.05 21.11
CA ILE A 74 -14.18 14.99 21.54
C ILE A 74 -14.68 15.80 22.73
N ASP A 75 -14.73 15.17 23.90
CA ASP A 75 -15.30 15.75 25.14
C ASP A 75 -14.24 15.96 26.23
N ARG A 76 -13.01 15.49 26.02
CA ARG A 76 -11.87 15.61 26.94
C ARG A 76 -10.57 15.94 26.19
N PRO A 77 -9.56 16.43 26.92
CA PRO A 77 -8.21 16.53 26.33
C PRO A 77 -7.70 15.14 25.87
N MET A 78 -7.00 15.10 24.73
CA MET A 78 -6.41 13.88 24.16
C MET A 78 -4.94 14.14 23.78
N ASN A 79 -4.11 13.11 23.89
CA ASN A 79 -2.79 13.14 23.30
C ASN A 79 -2.87 12.95 21.76
N ARG A 80 -1.74 13.14 21.06
CA ARG A 80 -1.69 13.07 19.61
C ARG A 80 -2.10 11.70 19.06
N PHE A 81 -1.75 10.62 19.74
CA PHE A 81 -2.12 9.26 19.35
C PHE A 81 -3.64 9.01 19.48
N GLU A 82 -4.26 9.42 20.61
CA GLU A 82 -5.70 9.30 20.79
C GLU A 82 -6.48 10.09 19.72
N ALA A 83 -6.03 11.31 19.41
CA ALA A 83 -6.60 12.13 18.35
C ALA A 83 -6.44 11.46 16.96
N LYS A 84 -5.26 10.92 16.67
CA LYS A 84 -4.97 10.19 15.45
C LYS A 84 -5.93 9.01 15.24
N VAL A 85 -6.10 8.18 16.24
CA VAL A 85 -7.01 7.02 16.19
C VAL A 85 -8.46 7.46 15.94
N LEU A 86 -8.92 8.52 16.62
CA LEU A 86 -10.28 9.04 16.42
C LEU A 86 -10.49 9.56 14.98
N PHE A 87 -9.52 10.28 14.44
CA PHE A 87 -9.60 10.89 13.12
C PHE A 87 -9.46 9.82 12.02
N GLU A 88 -8.60 8.82 12.24
CA GLU A 88 -8.45 7.65 11.36
C GLU A 88 -9.77 6.88 11.20
N LEU A 89 -10.50 6.67 12.30
CA LEU A 89 -11.81 6.03 12.25
C LEU A 89 -12.82 6.77 11.37
N PHE A 90 -12.73 8.09 11.26
CA PHE A 90 -13.56 8.86 10.35
C PHE A 90 -13.04 8.76 8.89
N ALA A 91 -11.72 8.88 8.69
CA ALA A 91 -11.12 8.77 7.37
C ALA A 91 -11.39 7.39 6.74
N ALA A 92 -11.39 6.33 7.53
CA ALA A 92 -11.71 4.98 7.08
C ALA A 92 -13.15 4.82 6.57
N GLU A 93 -14.09 5.61 7.09
CA GLU A 93 -15.49 5.58 6.65
C GLU A 93 -15.71 6.16 5.25
N VAL A 94 -14.72 6.88 4.68
CA VAL A 94 -14.74 7.28 3.27
C VAL A 94 -14.65 6.06 2.34
N ARG A 95 -14.07 4.94 2.82
CA ARG A 95 -13.90 3.67 2.10
C ARG A 95 -13.11 3.82 0.80
N MET A 96 -11.97 4.50 0.90
CA MET A 96 -11.10 4.70 -0.25
C MET A 96 -9.65 4.63 0.20
N GLY A 97 -8.90 3.64 -0.25
CA GLY A 97 -7.54 3.32 0.22
C GLY A 97 -6.55 4.48 0.13
N HIS A 98 -6.80 5.43 -0.77
CA HIS A 98 -6.04 6.65 -0.92
C HIS A 98 -6.56 7.83 -0.06
N THR A 99 -7.55 7.61 0.84
CA THR A 99 -8.02 8.60 1.82
C THR A 99 -7.68 8.09 3.20
N ARG A 100 -6.75 8.73 3.88
CA ARG A 100 -6.25 8.21 5.15
C ARG A 100 -5.63 9.26 6.06
N ILE A 101 -5.58 8.96 7.33
CA ILE A 101 -4.56 9.41 8.25
C ILE A 101 -3.61 8.23 8.38
N ASP A 102 -2.30 8.47 8.34
CA ASP A 102 -1.32 7.38 8.40
C ASP A 102 -1.57 6.49 9.62
N SER A 103 -1.49 5.18 9.42
CA SER A 103 -1.69 4.21 10.50
C SER A 103 -0.74 4.48 11.67
N PRO A 104 -1.05 4.06 12.90
CA PRO A 104 -0.24 4.33 14.08
C PRO A 104 1.05 3.49 14.12
N THR A 105 1.67 3.27 12.97
CA THR A 105 2.91 2.46 12.82
C THR A 105 4.09 3.08 13.58
N ALA A 106 4.22 4.41 13.57
CA ALA A 106 5.30 5.08 14.29
C ALA A 106 5.18 4.89 15.81
N GLU A 107 3.95 5.05 16.34
CA GLU A 107 3.62 4.86 17.74
C GLU A 107 3.77 3.39 18.15
N TRP A 108 3.32 2.47 17.30
CA TRP A 108 3.54 1.04 17.48
C TRP A 108 5.02 0.68 17.54
N ASN A 109 5.82 1.19 16.60
CA ASN A 109 7.26 0.95 16.57
C ASN A 109 7.96 1.52 17.80
N ALA A 110 7.58 2.71 18.26
CA ALA A 110 8.09 3.30 19.49
C ALA A 110 7.74 2.45 20.72
N TYR A 111 6.48 2.00 20.83
CA TYR A 111 6.03 1.08 21.87
C TYR A 111 6.83 -0.23 21.86
N ARG A 112 7.01 -0.84 20.68
CA ARG A 112 7.77 -2.09 20.50
C ARG A 112 9.26 -1.92 20.83
N LYS A 113 9.87 -0.79 20.42
CA LYS A 113 11.25 -0.44 20.74
C LYS A 113 11.48 -0.25 22.23
N GLY A 114 10.48 0.26 22.95
CA GLY A 114 10.46 0.37 24.41
C GLY A 114 10.25 -0.96 25.15
N GLY A 115 10.28 -2.11 24.46
CA GLY A 115 10.06 -3.43 25.07
C GLY A 115 8.59 -3.85 25.14
N GLY A 116 7.69 -3.09 24.51
CA GLY A 116 6.28 -3.42 24.40
C GLY A 116 6.05 -4.77 23.72
N LYS A 117 5.05 -5.50 24.22
CA LYS A 117 4.68 -6.83 23.71
C LYS A 117 3.52 -6.73 22.74
N GLY A 118 3.43 -7.64 21.75
CA GLY A 118 2.36 -7.66 20.76
C GLY A 118 1.86 -9.06 20.46
N PHE A 119 0.84 -9.12 19.60
CA PHE A 119 0.26 -10.37 19.12
C PHE A 119 1.30 -11.16 18.33
N PRO A 120 1.58 -12.42 18.74
CA PRO A 120 2.75 -13.14 18.25
C PRO A 120 2.47 -14.08 17.07
N LEU A 121 1.48 -13.77 16.26
CA LEU A 121 1.16 -14.53 15.05
C LEU A 121 1.11 -13.58 13.86
N GLN A 122 1.66 -14.00 12.72
CA GLN A 122 1.28 -13.44 11.44
C GLN A 122 0.04 -14.16 10.95
N ILE A 123 -0.91 -13.40 10.43
CA ILE A 123 -2.17 -13.94 9.95
C ILE A 123 -2.33 -13.75 8.45
N ARG A 124 -3.22 -14.55 7.86
CA ARG A 124 -3.74 -14.32 6.51
C ARG A 124 -5.27 -14.45 6.55
N ILE A 125 -5.94 -13.46 5.97
CA ILE A 125 -7.40 -13.46 5.88
C ILE A 125 -7.81 -13.93 4.49
N VAL A 126 -8.52 -15.05 4.42
CA VAL A 126 -9.01 -15.64 3.17
C VAL A 126 -10.51 -15.89 3.32
N ASP A 127 -11.32 -15.35 2.41
CA ASP A 127 -12.78 -15.46 2.42
C ASP A 127 -13.40 -15.08 3.78
N GLY A 128 -12.86 -14.03 4.40
CA GLY A 128 -13.28 -13.53 5.71
C GLY A 128 -12.94 -14.45 6.89
N ARG A 129 -12.11 -15.48 6.70
CA ARG A 129 -11.60 -16.37 7.74
C ARG A 129 -10.14 -16.09 8.01
N THR A 130 -9.75 -16.07 9.27
CA THR A 130 -8.40 -15.75 9.70
C THR A 130 -7.60 -17.01 9.95
N TYR A 131 -6.46 -17.11 9.31
CA TYR A 131 -5.55 -18.25 9.44
C TYR A 131 -4.20 -17.80 10.00
N VAL A 132 -3.54 -18.70 10.72
CA VAL A 132 -2.16 -18.53 11.13
C VAL A 132 -1.27 -18.71 9.88
N ALA A 133 -0.64 -17.64 9.42
CA ALA A 133 0.36 -17.70 8.37
C ALA A 133 1.72 -18.12 8.96
N LYS A 134 2.09 -17.54 10.12
CA LYS A 134 3.32 -17.83 10.84
C LYS A 134 3.10 -17.78 12.35
N ASN A 135 3.72 -18.74 13.06
CA ASN A 135 3.70 -18.79 14.52
C ASN A 135 5.01 -18.26 15.11
N LEU A 136 4.96 -17.09 15.76
CA LEU A 136 6.09 -16.47 16.47
C LEU A 136 5.89 -16.49 18.00
N SER A 137 4.89 -17.26 18.49
CA SER A 137 4.53 -17.27 19.90
C SER A 137 5.42 -18.16 20.76
N GLY A 138 6.14 -19.12 20.15
CA GLY A 138 6.84 -20.18 20.86
C GLY A 138 5.91 -21.24 21.48
N VAL A 139 4.62 -21.25 21.11
CA VAL A 139 3.65 -22.26 21.54
C VAL A 139 3.44 -23.27 20.39
N ASP A 140 4.07 -24.42 20.45
CA ASP A 140 4.07 -25.43 19.38
C ASP A 140 2.68 -26.00 19.03
N ALA A 141 1.73 -25.86 19.96
CA ALA A 141 0.36 -26.26 19.75
C ALA A 141 -0.38 -25.39 18.70
N VAL A 142 0.14 -24.21 18.36
CA VAL A 142 -0.36 -23.37 17.25
C VAL A 142 0.43 -23.68 15.99
N ARG A 143 -0.25 -24.00 14.91
CA ARG A 143 0.40 -24.41 13.66
C ARG A 143 0.06 -23.44 12.52
N PRO A 144 0.99 -23.11 11.63
CA PRO A 144 0.66 -22.47 10.37
C PRO A 144 -0.45 -23.24 9.65
N GLY A 145 -1.45 -22.52 9.11
CA GLY A 145 -2.65 -23.09 8.51
C GLY A 145 -3.83 -23.32 9.47
N ASP A 146 -3.63 -23.23 10.79
CA ASP A 146 -4.74 -23.25 11.75
C ASP A 146 -5.66 -22.04 11.51
N GLU A 147 -6.97 -22.26 11.51
CA GLU A 147 -7.97 -21.18 11.51
C GLU A 147 -8.15 -20.63 12.93
N ILE A 148 -7.99 -19.34 13.13
CA ILE A 148 -8.31 -18.66 14.38
C ILE A 148 -9.82 -18.36 14.39
N THR A 149 -10.55 -19.00 15.27
CA THR A 149 -12.02 -18.85 15.34
C THR A 149 -12.48 -17.92 16.47
N ARG A 150 -11.67 -17.78 17.55
CA ARG A 150 -11.89 -16.86 18.66
C ARG A 150 -10.59 -16.23 19.14
N LEU A 151 -10.70 -15.02 19.67
CA LEU A 151 -9.63 -14.29 20.32
C LEU A 151 -10.20 -13.57 21.55
N ASN A 152 -9.60 -13.79 22.73
CA ASN A 152 -10.04 -13.22 24.01
C ASN A 152 -11.56 -13.40 24.26
N GLY A 153 -12.05 -14.64 24.07
CA GLY A 153 -13.46 -14.99 24.29
C GLY A 153 -14.44 -14.52 23.21
N GLN A 154 -14.05 -13.61 22.30
CA GLN A 154 -14.88 -13.11 21.21
C GLN A 154 -14.64 -13.89 19.91
N ASN A 155 -15.67 -13.94 19.05
CA ASN A 155 -15.56 -14.52 17.72
C ASN A 155 -14.56 -13.71 16.88
N MET A 156 -13.68 -14.37 16.11
CA MET A 156 -12.68 -13.72 15.27
C MET A 156 -13.30 -12.76 14.24
N GLN A 157 -14.49 -13.07 13.72
CA GLN A 157 -15.24 -12.16 12.85
C GLN A 157 -15.62 -10.82 13.52
N GLN A 158 -15.80 -10.80 14.84
CA GLN A 158 -16.06 -9.55 15.59
C GLN A 158 -14.77 -8.74 15.68
N TRP A 159 -13.63 -9.40 15.88
CA TRP A 159 -12.33 -8.74 15.85
C TRP A 159 -12.00 -8.17 14.48
N LEU A 160 -12.22 -8.93 13.40
CA LEU A 160 -12.04 -8.41 12.05
C LEU A 160 -12.86 -7.14 11.83
N ARG A 161 -14.17 -7.19 12.09
CA ARG A 161 -15.01 -5.98 11.95
C ARG A 161 -14.56 -4.81 12.82
N ARG A 162 -13.99 -5.09 13.99
CA ARG A 162 -13.50 -4.06 14.92
C ARG A 162 -12.21 -3.40 14.41
N THR A 163 -11.27 -4.19 13.91
CA THR A 163 -10.00 -3.70 13.37
C THR A 163 -10.15 -3.11 11.96
N GLU A 164 -11.06 -3.63 11.13
CA GLU A 164 -11.37 -3.08 9.81
C GLU A 164 -11.90 -1.64 9.86
N ARG A 165 -12.46 -1.20 10.97
CA ARG A 165 -12.91 0.21 11.12
C ARG A 165 -11.77 1.22 11.04
N HIS A 166 -10.53 0.80 11.22
CA HIS A 166 -9.33 1.61 11.09
C HIS A 166 -8.80 1.66 9.66
N VAL A 167 -9.31 0.81 8.76
CA VAL A 167 -8.78 0.62 7.42
C VAL A 167 -9.68 1.26 6.38
N SER A 168 -9.18 2.28 5.68
CA SER A 168 -9.87 2.84 4.51
C SER A 168 -9.65 1.94 3.31
N ALA A 169 -10.72 1.32 2.80
CA ALA A 169 -10.63 0.40 1.66
C ALA A 169 -11.96 0.34 0.90
N GLU A 170 -11.90 0.24 -0.41
CA GLU A 170 -13.06 0.18 -1.31
C GLU A 170 -13.84 -1.13 -1.17
N THR A 171 -13.16 -2.19 -0.77
CA THR A 171 -13.74 -3.54 -0.65
C THR A 171 -13.24 -4.25 0.60
N ALA A 172 -14.01 -5.23 1.09
CA ALA A 172 -13.55 -6.13 2.16
C ALA A 172 -12.29 -6.91 1.76
N TYR A 173 -12.13 -7.24 0.48
CA TYR A 173 -10.93 -7.91 -0.01
C TYR A 173 -9.68 -7.05 0.17
N MET A 174 -9.77 -5.76 -0.14
CA MET A 174 -8.69 -4.80 0.10
C MET A 174 -8.44 -4.60 1.59
N ALA A 175 -9.48 -4.43 2.40
CA ALA A 175 -9.33 -4.31 3.85
C ALA A 175 -8.62 -5.52 4.44
N HIS A 176 -9.01 -6.74 4.05
CA HIS A 176 -8.35 -7.98 4.48
C HIS A 176 -6.89 -8.05 4.02
N SER A 177 -6.60 -7.60 2.80
CA SER A 177 -5.24 -7.55 2.28
C SER A 177 -4.34 -6.64 3.11
N LEU A 178 -4.82 -5.45 3.47
CA LEU A 178 -4.10 -4.51 4.34
C LEU A 178 -3.95 -5.06 5.76
N MET A 179 -4.98 -5.71 6.27
CA MET A 179 -4.95 -6.31 7.61
C MET A 179 -4.05 -7.54 7.73
N ASP A 180 -3.69 -8.23 6.66
CA ASP A 180 -2.68 -9.30 6.71
C ASP A 180 -1.36 -8.79 7.34
N TYR A 181 -1.05 -7.48 7.19
CA TYR A 181 0.12 -6.81 7.78
C TYR A 181 -0.19 -6.08 9.08
N ASP A 182 -1.28 -5.32 9.11
CA ASP A 182 -1.55 -4.33 10.15
C ASP A 182 -2.41 -4.86 11.31
N PHE A 183 -2.88 -6.11 11.25
CA PHE A 183 -3.77 -6.67 12.27
C PHE A 183 -3.22 -6.53 13.69
N ALA A 184 -1.93 -6.80 13.90
CA ALA A 184 -1.31 -6.71 15.22
C ALA A 184 -1.27 -5.26 15.74
N ILE A 185 -1.11 -4.28 14.84
CA ILE A 185 -1.14 -2.85 15.16
C ILE A 185 -2.56 -2.45 15.62
N TYR A 186 -3.56 -2.76 14.81
CA TYR A 186 -4.94 -2.41 15.14
C TYR A 186 -5.48 -3.20 16.34
N LEU A 187 -5.01 -4.42 16.55
CA LEU A 187 -5.32 -5.17 17.75
C LEU A 187 -4.75 -4.49 19.00
N TRP A 188 -3.52 -3.95 18.90
CA TRP A 188 -2.92 -3.14 19.97
C TRP A 188 -3.67 -1.82 20.19
N VAL A 189 -4.08 -1.13 19.13
CA VAL A 189 -4.92 0.08 19.25
C VAL A 189 -6.20 -0.20 20.02
N GLU A 190 -6.83 -1.34 19.79
CA GLU A 190 -8.12 -1.71 20.37
C GLU A 190 -8.01 -2.31 21.78
N LEU A 191 -6.89 -2.95 22.13
CA LEU A 191 -6.69 -3.64 23.42
C LEU A 191 -5.74 -2.90 24.37
N GLY A 192 -4.84 -2.06 23.82
CA GLY A 192 -3.70 -1.56 24.56
C GLY A 192 -2.63 -2.62 24.78
N ALA A 193 -1.78 -2.39 25.80
CA ALA A 193 -0.78 -3.35 26.23
C ALA A 193 -1.41 -4.51 26.97
N VAL A 194 -1.09 -5.75 26.57
CA VAL A 194 -1.58 -6.98 27.20
C VAL A 194 -0.42 -7.97 27.36
N ASP A 195 -0.51 -8.87 28.34
CA ASP A 195 0.52 -9.90 28.58
C ASP A 195 0.27 -11.20 27.80
N GLY A 196 -0.92 -11.40 27.26
CA GLY A 196 -1.24 -12.60 26.50
C GLY A 196 -2.60 -12.55 25.82
N PHE A 197 -2.89 -13.58 25.07
CA PHE A 197 -4.08 -13.73 24.25
C PHE A 197 -4.66 -15.14 24.43
N GLU A 198 -5.96 -15.24 24.71
CA GLU A 198 -6.70 -16.49 24.66
C GLU A 198 -7.19 -16.71 23.22
N ILE A 199 -6.76 -17.76 22.58
CA ILE A 199 -7.18 -18.07 21.20
C ILE A 199 -7.85 -19.42 21.12
N ARG A 200 -8.80 -19.52 20.19
CA ARG A 200 -9.35 -20.81 19.76
C ARG A 200 -8.98 -21.05 18.32
N VAL A 201 -8.25 -22.13 18.10
CA VAL A 201 -7.81 -22.53 16.74
C VAL A 201 -8.47 -23.82 16.32
N ARG A 202 -8.61 -23.97 15.00
CA ARG A 202 -9.16 -25.18 14.38
C ARG A 202 -8.39 -25.55 13.14
N GLN A 203 -7.94 -26.78 13.05
CA GLN A 203 -7.42 -27.39 11.84
C GLN A 203 -8.55 -28.17 11.14
N ALA A 204 -8.54 -28.20 9.80
CA ALA A 204 -9.52 -28.96 9.04
C ALA A 204 -9.52 -30.43 9.47
N GLY A 205 -10.71 -30.98 9.79
CA GLY A 205 -10.88 -32.35 10.24
C GLY A 205 -10.49 -32.64 11.70
N SER A 206 -10.08 -31.65 12.47
CA SER A 206 -9.69 -31.79 13.89
C SER A 206 -10.57 -30.99 14.84
N PRO A 207 -10.70 -31.44 16.12
CA PRO A 207 -11.37 -30.63 17.14
C PRO A 207 -10.70 -29.28 17.33
N ALA A 208 -11.51 -28.28 17.70
CA ALA A 208 -10.96 -26.98 18.07
C ALA A 208 -10.17 -27.06 19.38
N ARG A 209 -9.12 -26.27 19.50
CA ARG A 209 -8.24 -26.18 20.68
C ARG A 209 -8.28 -24.77 21.25
N GLU A 210 -8.41 -24.65 22.56
CA GLU A 210 -8.23 -23.38 23.29
C GLU A 210 -6.78 -23.31 23.75
N LEU A 211 -6.12 -22.18 23.51
CA LEU A 211 -4.70 -22.00 23.78
C LEU A 211 -4.46 -20.61 24.35
N HIS A 212 -3.54 -20.52 25.29
CA HIS A 212 -2.99 -19.24 25.76
C HIS A 212 -1.71 -18.92 25.00
N LEU A 213 -1.64 -17.72 24.39
CA LEU A 213 -0.45 -17.19 23.76
C LEU A 213 0.12 -16.05 24.61
N PRO A 214 1.33 -16.14 25.14
CA PRO A 214 1.99 -15.00 25.74
C PRO A 214 2.23 -13.92 24.68
N ALA A 215 1.92 -12.68 24.99
CA ALA A 215 2.35 -11.56 24.16
C ALA A 215 3.88 -11.49 24.12
N ARG A 216 4.47 -11.15 22.97
CA ARG A 216 5.91 -11.23 22.74
C ARG A 216 6.51 -9.87 22.38
N THR A 217 7.73 -9.62 22.87
CA THR A 217 8.56 -8.50 22.42
C THR A 217 9.04 -8.70 20.99
N SER A 218 9.55 -7.64 20.34
CA SER A 218 10.13 -7.76 19.00
C SER A 218 11.35 -8.71 18.99
N ALA A 219 12.17 -8.69 20.02
CA ALA A 219 13.34 -9.56 20.13
C ALA A 219 12.94 -11.05 20.26
N GLU A 220 11.91 -11.36 21.05
CA GLU A 220 11.40 -12.73 21.19
C GLU A 220 10.78 -13.25 19.90
N MET A 221 10.02 -12.40 19.18
CA MET A 221 9.45 -12.78 17.88
C MET A 221 10.56 -13.00 16.84
N GLU A 222 11.57 -12.15 16.82
CA GLU A 222 12.72 -12.31 15.91
C GLU A 222 13.50 -13.60 16.22
N ALA A 223 13.74 -13.90 17.49
CA ALA A 223 14.35 -15.16 17.88
C ALA A 223 13.53 -16.38 17.42
N ALA A 224 12.19 -16.32 17.57
CA ALA A 224 11.31 -17.38 17.07
C ALA A 224 11.32 -17.48 15.54
N ARG A 225 11.42 -16.35 14.84
CA ARG A 225 11.50 -16.30 13.36
C ARG A 225 12.79 -16.96 12.85
N LEU A 226 13.91 -16.73 13.51
CA LEU A 226 15.21 -17.30 13.12
C LEU A 226 15.26 -18.84 13.28
N LEU A 227 14.38 -19.41 14.09
CA LEU A 227 14.26 -20.87 14.25
C LEU A 227 13.41 -21.54 13.17
N GLN A 228 12.75 -20.75 12.32
CA GLN A 228 11.89 -21.23 11.24
C GLN A 228 12.61 -21.14 9.90
N PRO A 229 12.16 -21.90 8.87
CA PRO A 229 12.66 -21.70 7.51
C PRO A 229 12.56 -20.22 7.09
N ALA A 230 13.54 -19.78 6.33
CA ALA A 230 13.53 -18.42 5.80
C ALA A 230 12.22 -18.15 5.03
N ASP A 231 11.63 -17.00 5.27
CA ASP A 231 10.45 -16.57 4.53
C ASP A 231 10.79 -16.22 3.10
N LEU A 232 9.79 -16.34 2.27
CA LEU A 232 9.76 -15.66 1.00
C LEU A 232 9.51 -14.16 1.28
N ASP A 233 10.58 -13.36 1.18
CA ASP A 233 10.53 -11.92 1.46
C ASP A 233 10.01 -11.17 0.24
N LEU A 234 8.68 -11.11 0.09
CA LEU A 234 8.02 -10.34 -0.97
C LEU A 234 7.94 -8.84 -0.65
N GLU A 235 8.20 -8.44 0.59
CA GLU A 235 8.20 -7.05 1.03
C GLU A 235 9.57 -6.38 0.85
N ASN A 236 10.60 -7.17 0.56
CA ASN A 236 11.94 -6.64 0.34
C ASN A 236 11.94 -5.69 -0.87
N PRO A 237 12.31 -4.41 -0.71
CA PRO A 237 12.34 -3.45 -1.81
C PRO A 237 13.49 -3.70 -2.79
N LEU A 238 14.32 -4.70 -2.55
CA LEU A 238 15.45 -4.99 -3.43
C LEU A 238 14.99 -5.39 -4.82
N ARG A 239 15.64 -4.79 -5.81
CA ARG A 239 15.51 -5.12 -7.22
C ARG A 239 16.26 -6.40 -7.53
N GLU A 240 15.68 -7.27 -8.32
CA GLU A 240 16.31 -8.54 -8.69
C GLU A 240 16.11 -8.82 -10.18
N ALA A 241 17.19 -9.18 -10.87
CA ALA A 241 17.16 -9.66 -12.25
C ALA A 241 18.03 -10.93 -12.35
N LYS A 242 17.48 -11.99 -12.94
CA LYS A 242 18.21 -13.26 -13.09
C LYS A 242 17.62 -14.13 -14.19
N LEU A 243 18.38 -15.10 -14.64
CA LEU A 243 17.90 -16.20 -15.49
C LEU A 243 17.49 -17.38 -14.62
N LEU A 244 16.30 -17.93 -14.83
CA LEU A 244 15.78 -19.04 -14.08
C LEU A 244 16.19 -20.41 -14.68
N ASP A 245 16.10 -20.55 -16.00
CA ASP A 245 16.52 -21.76 -16.73
C ASP A 245 16.90 -21.43 -18.17
N GLY A 246 17.99 -20.74 -18.38
CA GLY A 246 18.60 -20.46 -19.69
C GLY A 246 17.76 -19.67 -20.70
N ARG A 247 16.40 -19.74 -20.64
CA ARG A 247 15.49 -19.02 -21.56
C ARG A 247 14.35 -18.27 -20.88
N ILE A 248 14.21 -18.40 -19.57
CA ILE A 248 13.23 -17.64 -18.79
C ILE A 248 13.97 -16.62 -17.94
N ALA A 249 13.80 -15.36 -18.28
CA ALA A 249 14.24 -14.24 -17.48
C ALA A 249 13.25 -13.97 -16.33
N TYR A 250 13.76 -13.55 -15.20
CA TYR A 250 12.99 -13.08 -14.04
C TYR A 250 13.42 -11.68 -13.68
N LEU A 251 12.44 -10.79 -13.53
CA LEU A 251 12.64 -9.43 -13.13
C LEU A 251 11.72 -9.10 -11.96
N ARG A 252 12.27 -8.74 -10.81
CA ARG A 252 11.56 -8.07 -9.73
C ARG A 252 12.01 -6.61 -9.71
N PRO A 253 11.21 -5.66 -10.20
CA PRO A 253 11.64 -4.28 -10.36
C PRO A 253 11.77 -3.55 -9.03
N GLY A 254 11.20 -4.08 -7.92
CA GLY A 254 11.05 -3.35 -6.67
C GLY A 254 10.04 -2.20 -6.80
N PRO A 255 9.96 -1.33 -5.80
CA PRO A 255 9.08 -0.16 -5.82
C PRO A 255 9.41 0.79 -6.98
N PHE A 256 8.40 1.49 -7.48
CA PHE A 256 8.53 2.48 -8.55
C PHE A 256 8.86 3.87 -8.01
N TYR A 257 9.86 3.93 -7.15
CA TYR A 257 10.50 5.13 -6.62
C TYR A 257 11.96 4.82 -6.28
N ASN A 258 12.77 5.84 -5.99
CA ASN A 258 14.16 5.64 -5.62
C ASN A 258 14.26 5.13 -4.18
N VAL A 259 14.58 3.84 -4.01
CA VAL A 259 14.74 3.19 -2.69
C VAL A 259 16.03 3.58 -1.97
N GLU A 260 16.95 4.24 -2.66
CA GLU A 260 18.23 4.71 -2.13
C GLU A 260 18.21 6.21 -1.80
N ALA A 261 17.05 6.86 -2.00
CA ALA A 261 16.87 8.27 -1.73
C ALA A 261 17.27 8.61 -0.30
N LYS A 262 18.10 9.63 -0.15
CA LYS A 262 18.55 10.15 1.15
C LYS A 262 17.74 11.36 1.59
N THR A 263 17.12 12.03 0.65
CA THR A 263 16.24 13.17 0.83
C THR A 263 14.96 12.97 0.06
N GLY A 264 13.89 13.70 0.41
CA GLY A 264 12.64 13.66 -0.36
C GLY A 264 12.81 14.14 -1.81
N ALA A 265 13.83 14.94 -2.09
CA ALA A 265 14.17 15.40 -3.44
C ALA A 265 14.67 14.26 -4.34
N ASP A 266 15.40 13.29 -3.75
CA ASP A 266 15.96 12.17 -4.50
C ASP A 266 14.93 11.06 -4.76
N GLU A 267 13.77 11.09 -4.13
CA GLU A 267 12.77 10.00 -4.17
C GLU A 267 12.30 9.71 -5.60
N TRP A 268 12.24 10.75 -6.43
CA TRP A 268 11.75 10.66 -7.81
C TRP A 268 12.87 10.64 -8.86
N ASP A 269 14.14 10.52 -8.44
CA ASP A 269 15.24 10.29 -9.37
C ASP A 269 15.18 8.88 -9.95
N VAL A 270 14.88 8.79 -11.24
CA VAL A 270 14.70 7.55 -11.99
C VAL A 270 16.02 6.96 -12.49
N SER A 271 17.15 7.67 -12.36
CA SER A 271 18.43 7.31 -13.01
C SER A 271 18.91 5.92 -12.59
N GLY A 272 19.02 5.64 -11.29
CA GLY A 272 19.45 4.33 -10.78
C GLY A 272 18.49 3.19 -11.13
N PHE A 273 17.17 3.48 -11.19
CA PHE A 273 16.20 2.50 -11.66
C PHE A 273 16.38 2.19 -13.16
N ARG A 274 16.56 3.21 -13.97
CA ARG A 274 16.82 3.07 -15.42
C ARG A 274 18.06 2.23 -15.67
N GLU A 275 19.17 2.53 -15.01
CA GLU A 275 20.41 1.78 -15.13
C GLU A 275 20.21 0.29 -14.77
N PHE A 276 19.50 0.00 -13.67
CA PHE A 276 19.16 -1.37 -13.28
C PHE A 276 18.32 -2.08 -14.36
N ILE A 277 17.28 -1.43 -14.87
CA ILE A 277 16.38 -2.01 -15.90
C ILE A 277 17.14 -2.23 -17.20
N ASP A 278 17.89 -1.23 -17.69
CA ASP A 278 18.65 -1.35 -18.93
C ASP A 278 19.64 -2.52 -18.83
N HIS A 279 20.41 -2.62 -17.75
CA HIS A 279 21.34 -3.73 -17.51
C HIS A 279 20.64 -5.09 -17.44
N ALA A 280 19.49 -5.17 -16.77
CA ALA A 280 18.73 -6.42 -16.67
C ALA A 280 18.26 -6.91 -18.05
N PHE A 281 17.71 -6.01 -18.86
CA PHE A 281 17.24 -6.40 -20.18
C PHE A 281 18.38 -6.71 -21.16
N ASP A 282 19.51 -6.00 -21.10
CA ASP A 282 20.69 -6.33 -21.88
C ASP A 282 21.18 -7.75 -21.56
N GLN A 283 21.27 -8.12 -20.26
CA GLN A 283 21.59 -9.50 -19.85
C GLN A 283 20.59 -10.54 -20.38
N PHE A 284 19.29 -10.21 -20.40
CA PHE A 284 18.26 -11.12 -20.90
C PHE A 284 18.38 -11.34 -22.40
N LEU A 285 18.70 -10.30 -23.16
CA LEU A 285 18.93 -10.38 -24.61
C LEU A 285 20.20 -11.16 -24.94
N GLU A 286 21.30 -10.87 -24.26
CA GLU A 286 22.56 -11.60 -24.43
C GLU A 286 22.41 -13.09 -24.16
N ALA A 287 21.62 -13.47 -23.14
CA ALA A 287 21.33 -14.85 -22.81
C ALA A 287 20.32 -15.53 -23.75
N GLY A 288 19.76 -14.80 -24.72
CA GLY A 288 18.74 -15.30 -25.64
C GLY A 288 17.43 -15.70 -24.93
N ALA A 289 17.08 -14.99 -23.86
CA ALA A 289 15.83 -15.24 -23.15
C ALA A 289 14.64 -14.99 -24.07
N SER A 290 13.71 -15.96 -24.13
CA SER A 290 12.51 -15.88 -24.97
C SER A 290 11.23 -15.70 -24.16
N ARG A 291 11.32 -15.69 -22.84
CA ARG A 291 10.23 -15.49 -21.88
C ARG A 291 10.73 -14.64 -20.74
N LEU A 292 9.85 -13.76 -20.24
CA LEU A 292 10.13 -12.89 -19.10
C LEU A 292 9.00 -12.99 -18.08
N ILE A 293 9.34 -13.23 -16.83
CA ILE A 293 8.43 -13.10 -15.69
C ILE A 293 8.79 -11.81 -14.96
N ILE A 294 7.84 -10.87 -14.92
CA ILE A 294 7.94 -9.64 -14.11
C ILE A 294 7.14 -9.87 -12.84
N ASP A 295 7.80 -9.85 -11.68
CA ASP A 295 7.17 -10.12 -10.38
C ASP A 295 6.81 -8.80 -9.68
N LEU A 296 5.52 -8.50 -9.64
CA LEU A 296 4.93 -7.35 -8.96
C LEU A 296 4.24 -7.73 -7.64
N ARG A 297 4.41 -8.95 -7.14
CA ARG A 297 3.86 -9.35 -5.84
C ARG A 297 4.48 -8.49 -4.73
N GLY A 298 3.64 -8.02 -3.81
CA GLY A 298 4.08 -7.15 -2.71
C GLY A 298 4.64 -5.80 -3.15
N ASN A 299 4.52 -5.42 -4.41
CA ASN A 299 5.02 -4.14 -4.91
C ASN A 299 4.07 -2.99 -4.50
N PRO A 300 4.54 -2.00 -3.72
CA PRO A 300 3.68 -0.92 -3.19
C PRO A 300 3.31 0.14 -4.24
N GLY A 301 3.84 0.05 -5.46
CA GLY A 301 3.63 1.05 -6.51
C GLY A 301 4.69 2.15 -6.52
N GLY A 302 4.28 3.37 -6.76
CA GLY A 302 5.11 4.55 -6.93
C GLY A 302 4.68 5.37 -8.15
N ASP A 303 5.64 5.88 -8.94
CA ASP A 303 5.37 6.74 -10.08
C ASP A 303 5.55 6.01 -11.42
N ASN A 304 4.72 6.38 -12.41
CA ASN A 304 4.80 5.83 -13.76
C ASN A 304 6.08 6.23 -14.51
N LEU A 305 6.79 7.29 -14.12
CA LEU A 305 8.11 7.61 -14.67
C LEU A 305 9.08 6.43 -14.53
N PHE A 306 9.00 5.67 -13.46
CA PHE A 306 9.78 4.46 -13.24
C PHE A 306 9.25 3.30 -14.08
N SER A 307 7.98 2.98 -13.94
CA SER A 307 7.39 1.81 -14.60
C SER A 307 7.40 1.92 -16.11
N ASP A 308 7.25 3.12 -16.68
CA ASP A 308 7.27 3.34 -18.12
C ASP A 308 8.64 3.01 -18.74
N VAL A 309 9.74 3.27 -18.01
CA VAL A 309 11.10 2.85 -18.41
C VAL A 309 11.17 1.34 -18.63
N MET A 310 10.59 0.57 -17.69
CA MET A 310 10.57 -0.90 -17.78
C MET A 310 9.64 -1.38 -18.90
N VAL A 311 8.42 -0.83 -19.00
CA VAL A 311 7.43 -1.26 -20.00
C VAL A 311 7.92 -0.96 -21.42
N ALA A 312 8.65 0.14 -21.63
CA ALA A 312 9.20 0.51 -22.94
C ALA A 312 10.12 -0.56 -23.55
N TRP A 313 10.75 -1.42 -22.73
CA TRP A 313 11.61 -2.51 -23.19
C TRP A 313 10.87 -3.64 -23.93
N PHE A 314 9.58 -3.85 -23.64
CA PHE A 314 8.79 -4.91 -24.27
C PHE A 314 7.48 -4.42 -24.91
N ALA A 315 7.21 -3.12 -24.84
CA ALA A 315 6.05 -2.53 -25.51
C ALA A 315 6.21 -2.66 -27.04
N THR A 316 5.14 -3.10 -27.72
CA THR A 316 5.13 -3.27 -29.18
C THR A 316 4.61 -2.05 -29.93
N ARG A 317 4.04 -1.07 -29.21
CA ARG A 317 3.51 0.19 -29.74
C ARG A 317 3.51 1.26 -28.62
N PRO A 318 3.40 2.54 -28.98
CA PRO A 318 3.26 3.61 -27.98
C PRO A 318 2.08 3.39 -27.05
N PHE A 319 2.26 3.74 -25.77
CA PHE A 319 1.29 3.49 -24.71
C PHE A 319 1.14 4.69 -23.76
N ARG A 320 0.09 4.66 -22.97
CA ARG A 320 -0.16 5.55 -21.84
C ARG A 320 -0.55 4.71 -20.63
N PHE A 321 -0.13 5.12 -19.43
CA PHE A 321 -0.47 4.39 -18.21
C PHE A 321 -1.97 4.44 -17.88
N ALA A 322 -2.71 5.43 -18.41
CA ALA A 322 -4.15 5.58 -18.22
C ALA A 322 -4.81 6.20 -19.47
N SER A 323 -6.11 5.99 -19.63
CA SER A 323 -6.92 6.62 -20.71
C SER A 323 -7.41 8.01 -20.32
N GLN A 324 -7.61 8.26 -19.01
CA GLN A 324 -8.03 9.55 -18.46
C GLN A 324 -7.33 9.81 -17.13
N PHE A 325 -6.94 11.04 -16.93
CA PHE A 325 -6.44 11.55 -15.67
C PHE A 325 -7.11 12.90 -15.39
N LYS A 326 -8.13 12.86 -14.54
CA LYS A 326 -8.91 14.04 -14.17
C LYS A 326 -8.52 14.46 -12.77
N ILE A 327 -8.22 15.76 -12.59
CA ILE A 327 -7.77 16.34 -11.32
C ILE A 327 -8.81 17.35 -10.83
N LYS A 328 -9.20 17.26 -9.56
CA LYS A 328 -9.98 18.29 -8.90
C LYS A 328 -9.03 19.41 -8.44
N VAL A 329 -9.25 20.61 -8.93
CA VAL A 329 -8.49 21.79 -8.53
C VAL A 329 -9.01 22.29 -7.19
N SER A 330 -8.15 22.34 -6.18
CA SER A 330 -8.49 22.85 -4.85
C SER A 330 -7.36 23.71 -4.26
N ALA A 331 -7.67 24.48 -3.23
CA ALA A 331 -6.66 25.29 -2.54
C ALA A 331 -5.56 24.39 -1.94
N GLU A 332 -5.94 23.25 -1.37
CA GLU A 332 -5.03 22.28 -0.77
C GLU A 332 -4.12 21.65 -1.83
N THR A 333 -4.68 21.29 -3.00
CA THR A 333 -3.92 20.70 -4.11
C THR A 333 -2.93 21.70 -4.70
N ILE A 334 -3.34 22.96 -4.85
CA ILE A 334 -2.47 24.05 -5.30
C ILE A 334 -1.34 24.27 -4.28
N ALA A 335 -1.68 24.39 -2.99
CA ALA A 335 -0.71 24.62 -1.92
C ALA A 335 0.33 23.49 -1.84
N ALA A 336 -0.10 22.22 -1.93
CA ALA A 336 0.81 21.07 -1.91
C ALA A 336 1.79 21.09 -3.10
N ASN A 337 1.30 21.40 -4.31
CA ASN A 337 2.16 21.50 -5.49
C ASN A 337 3.12 22.69 -5.43
N THR A 338 2.64 23.86 -4.96
CA THR A 338 3.47 25.05 -4.76
C THR A 338 4.59 24.77 -3.75
N ALA A 339 4.27 24.19 -2.61
CA ALA A 339 5.26 23.83 -1.60
C ALA A 339 6.33 22.87 -2.15
N ARG A 340 5.96 21.92 -3.01
CA ARG A 340 6.89 20.99 -3.68
C ARG A 340 7.85 21.75 -4.60
N ILE A 341 7.35 22.69 -5.40
CA ILE A 341 8.16 23.49 -6.33
C ILE A 341 9.08 24.47 -5.55
N GLU A 342 8.58 25.11 -4.50
CA GLU A 342 9.35 26.06 -3.69
C GLU A 342 10.44 25.38 -2.86
N HIS A 343 10.20 24.12 -2.43
CA HIS A 343 11.20 23.37 -1.68
C HIS A 343 12.41 23.00 -2.53
N ASP A 344 12.16 22.42 -3.72
CA ASP A 344 13.18 22.11 -4.72
C ASP A 344 12.54 22.02 -6.11
N ALA A 345 12.70 23.07 -6.90
CA ALA A 345 12.14 23.14 -8.25
C ALA A 345 12.72 22.07 -9.19
N ALA A 346 13.98 21.66 -8.99
CA ALA A 346 14.61 20.64 -9.82
C ALA A 346 14.08 19.25 -9.47
N ALA A 347 13.92 18.94 -8.19
CA ALA A 347 13.34 17.70 -7.72
C ALA A 347 11.82 17.60 -7.98
N ALA A 348 11.10 18.71 -7.97
CA ALA A 348 9.68 18.77 -8.30
C ALA A 348 9.42 18.30 -9.75
N GLY A 349 10.41 18.46 -10.62
CA GLY A 349 10.37 18.01 -11.99
C GLY A 349 9.35 18.71 -12.90
N PRO A 350 9.31 18.35 -14.19
CA PRO A 350 8.43 19.00 -15.18
C PRO A 350 6.93 18.79 -14.88
N VAL A 351 6.56 17.65 -14.31
CA VAL A 351 5.15 17.33 -14.03
C VAL A 351 4.53 18.28 -12.99
N SER A 352 5.30 18.72 -11.98
CA SER A 352 4.81 19.72 -11.01
C SER A 352 4.59 21.09 -11.65
N GLN A 353 5.41 21.45 -12.65
CA GLN A 353 5.21 22.68 -13.43
C GLN A 353 3.95 22.58 -14.32
N GLU A 354 3.76 21.46 -15.00
CA GLU A 354 2.55 21.18 -15.79
C GLU A 354 1.28 21.22 -14.91
N PHE A 355 1.34 20.71 -13.67
CA PHE A 355 0.25 20.85 -12.71
C PHE A 355 0.02 22.32 -12.32
N ALA A 356 1.07 23.12 -12.08
CA ALA A 356 0.91 24.52 -11.74
C ALA A 356 0.24 25.30 -12.89
N GLU A 357 0.64 25.04 -14.13
CA GLU A 357 0.02 25.63 -15.33
C GLU A 357 -1.45 25.20 -15.47
N LEU A 358 -1.74 23.91 -15.24
CA LEU A 358 -3.11 23.39 -15.26
C LEU A 358 -3.98 24.08 -14.22
N TYR A 359 -3.48 24.23 -12.99
CA TYR A 359 -4.24 24.87 -11.91
C TYR A 359 -4.48 26.36 -12.17
N ALA A 360 -3.51 27.05 -12.76
CA ALA A 360 -3.65 28.47 -13.12
C ALA A 360 -4.75 28.74 -14.17
N GLN A 361 -5.09 27.74 -14.97
CA GLN A 361 -6.12 27.84 -16.03
C GLN A 361 -7.53 27.48 -15.55
N HIS A 362 -7.68 26.99 -14.30
CA HIS A 362 -8.95 26.50 -13.78
C HIS A 362 -9.30 27.15 -12.44
N ARG A 363 -10.59 27.26 -12.14
CA ARG A 363 -11.08 27.75 -10.84
C ARG A 363 -11.09 26.63 -9.80
N ILE A 364 -10.96 27.02 -8.53
CA ILE A 364 -11.15 26.11 -7.40
C ILE A 364 -12.53 25.43 -7.51
N GLY A 365 -12.56 24.10 -7.34
CA GLY A 365 -13.73 23.25 -7.47
C GLY A 365 -13.93 22.66 -8.86
N GLU A 366 -13.27 23.18 -9.90
CA GLU A 366 -13.34 22.59 -11.24
C GLU A 366 -12.54 21.30 -11.36
N VAL A 367 -12.96 20.44 -12.29
CA VAL A 367 -12.25 19.22 -12.65
C VAL A 367 -11.52 19.45 -13.98
N ALA A 368 -10.21 19.45 -13.93
CA ALA A 368 -9.32 19.60 -15.08
C ALA A 368 -8.91 18.24 -15.65
N ASN A 369 -8.75 18.14 -16.97
CA ASN A 369 -8.17 16.96 -17.61
C ASN A 369 -6.66 17.18 -17.76
N PHE A 370 -5.88 16.31 -17.12
CA PHE A 370 -4.43 16.28 -17.33
C PHE A 370 -4.10 15.45 -18.58
N ALA A 371 -3.32 16.05 -19.48
CA ALA A 371 -2.90 15.40 -20.71
C ALA A 371 -1.82 14.35 -20.41
N ILE A 372 -2.17 13.07 -20.49
CA ILE A 372 -1.22 11.97 -20.23
C ILE A 372 -0.26 11.87 -21.42
N PRO A 373 1.04 12.05 -21.22
CA PRO A 373 2.01 11.86 -22.28
C PRO A 373 2.00 10.43 -22.79
N GLN A 374 2.38 10.26 -24.07
CA GLN A 374 2.51 8.95 -24.68
C GLN A 374 3.98 8.51 -24.57
N THR A 375 4.20 7.33 -23.98
CA THR A 375 5.52 6.71 -23.92
C THR A 375 5.73 5.85 -25.17
N ALA A 376 6.85 6.08 -25.87
CA ALA A 376 7.23 5.26 -27.01
C ALA A 376 7.91 3.96 -26.54
N PRO A 377 7.81 2.86 -27.31
CA PRO A 377 8.72 1.74 -27.12
C PRO A 377 10.18 2.19 -27.19
N ARG A 378 11.07 1.53 -26.47
CA ARG A 378 12.50 1.81 -26.53
C ARG A 378 13.02 1.73 -27.97
N ALA A 379 13.86 2.66 -28.34
CA ALA A 379 14.55 2.63 -29.63
C ALA A 379 15.67 1.56 -29.62
N GLY A 380 15.90 0.89 -30.75
CA GLY A 380 16.89 -0.17 -30.87
C GLY A 380 16.39 -1.54 -30.41
N GLU A 381 17.29 -2.36 -29.89
CA GLU A 381 16.94 -3.72 -29.42
C GLU A 381 15.98 -3.69 -28.25
N ARG A 382 15.00 -4.60 -28.28
CA ARG A 382 13.93 -4.73 -27.28
C ARG A 382 13.68 -6.20 -27.00
N PHE A 383 13.04 -6.45 -25.87
CA PHE A 383 12.62 -7.81 -25.57
C PHE A 383 11.36 -8.17 -26.37
N GLU A 384 11.50 -9.09 -27.30
CA GLU A 384 10.42 -9.55 -28.19
C GLU A 384 9.79 -10.88 -27.76
N GLY A 385 10.27 -11.46 -26.64
CA GLY A 385 9.76 -12.70 -26.09
C GLY A 385 8.38 -12.54 -25.41
N LYS A 386 7.81 -13.65 -24.95
CA LYS A 386 6.55 -13.64 -24.19
C LYS A 386 6.78 -13.06 -22.80
N VAL A 387 5.93 -12.11 -22.39
CA VAL A 387 5.97 -11.49 -21.05
C VAL A 387 4.82 -12.01 -20.19
N PHE A 388 5.14 -12.36 -18.96
CA PHE A 388 4.21 -12.75 -17.90
C PHE A 388 4.38 -11.81 -16.72
N VAL A 389 3.31 -11.20 -16.25
CA VAL A 389 3.34 -10.33 -15.07
C VAL A 389 2.68 -11.05 -13.91
N LEU A 390 3.45 -11.35 -12.88
CA LEU A 390 3.00 -12.03 -11.68
C LEU A 390 2.52 -11.00 -10.66
N ILE A 391 1.25 -11.10 -10.27
CA ILE A 391 0.59 -10.21 -9.32
C ILE A 391 0.00 -10.97 -8.13
N ASP A 392 -0.26 -10.25 -7.06
CA ASP A 392 -1.01 -10.72 -5.90
C ASP A 392 -1.90 -9.62 -5.31
N ARG A 393 -2.61 -9.93 -4.22
CA ARG A 393 -3.45 -8.98 -3.49
C ARG A 393 -2.70 -7.78 -2.94
N GLN A 394 -1.38 -7.90 -2.78
CA GLN A 394 -0.49 -6.88 -2.24
C GLN A 394 0.17 -6.02 -3.33
N SER A 395 -0.03 -6.36 -4.61
CA SER A 395 0.31 -5.44 -5.71
C SER A 395 -0.56 -4.20 -5.60
N TYR A 396 0.04 -3.01 -5.41
CA TYR A 396 -0.69 -1.80 -5.02
C TYR A 396 -0.38 -0.60 -5.93
N SER A 397 -1.32 0.34 -6.06
CA SER A 397 -1.15 1.63 -6.75
C SER A 397 -0.54 1.46 -8.16
N ASN A 398 0.63 2.05 -8.46
CA ASN A 398 1.23 1.96 -9.80
C ASN A 398 1.58 0.53 -10.23
N ALA A 399 1.79 -0.42 -9.30
CA ALA A 399 1.95 -1.83 -9.66
C ALA A 399 0.68 -2.40 -10.31
N VAL A 400 -0.50 -1.98 -9.80
CA VAL A 400 -1.80 -2.31 -10.41
C VAL A 400 -1.97 -1.62 -11.76
N ALA A 401 -1.54 -0.36 -11.88
CA ALA A 401 -1.56 0.36 -13.16
C ALA A 401 -0.70 -0.32 -14.23
N VAL A 402 0.50 -0.82 -13.86
CA VAL A 402 1.36 -1.61 -14.77
C VAL A 402 0.69 -2.90 -15.20
N ALA A 403 0.10 -3.66 -14.26
CA ALA A 403 -0.61 -4.89 -14.58
C ALA A 403 -1.80 -4.61 -15.52
N ALA A 404 -2.58 -3.56 -15.24
CA ALA A 404 -3.69 -3.12 -16.09
C ALA A 404 -3.21 -2.68 -17.48
N LEU A 405 -2.12 -1.92 -17.54
CA LEU A 405 -1.51 -1.46 -18.80
C LEU A 405 -1.08 -2.66 -19.66
N VAL A 406 -0.32 -3.59 -19.09
CA VAL A 406 0.16 -4.79 -19.80
C VAL A 406 -1.01 -5.61 -20.33
N GLN A 407 -2.06 -5.79 -19.51
CA GLN A 407 -3.27 -6.51 -19.92
C GLN A 407 -4.04 -5.79 -21.03
N ASP A 408 -4.29 -4.48 -20.89
CA ASP A 408 -5.11 -3.70 -21.80
C ASP A 408 -4.44 -3.48 -23.17
N TYR A 409 -3.13 -3.30 -23.19
CA TYR A 409 -2.35 -3.21 -24.41
C TYR A 409 -1.98 -4.58 -25.01
N ARG A 410 -2.21 -5.68 -24.26
CA ARG A 410 -1.82 -7.05 -24.62
C ARG A 410 -0.30 -7.19 -24.83
N PHE A 411 0.47 -6.51 -23.98
CA PHE A 411 1.93 -6.62 -24.01
C PHE A 411 2.43 -7.89 -23.31
N GLY A 412 1.57 -8.55 -22.54
CA GLY A 412 1.89 -9.79 -21.84
C GLY A 412 0.64 -10.42 -21.21
N VAL A 413 0.85 -11.50 -20.48
CA VAL A 413 -0.17 -12.29 -19.78
C VAL A 413 -0.06 -12.02 -18.29
N ILE A 414 -1.17 -11.68 -17.65
CA ILE A 414 -1.22 -11.48 -16.20
C ILE A 414 -1.47 -12.81 -15.51
N VAL A 415 -0.61 -13.18 -14.56
CA VAL A 415 -0.69 -14.44 -13.81
C VAL A 415 -0.69 -14.17 -12.30
N GLY A 416 -1.30 -15.03 -11.50
CA GLY A 416 -1.27 -14.91 -10.04
C GLY A 416 -2.62 -14.77 -9.39
N GLU A 417 -2.68 -13.99 -8.30
CA GLU A 417 -3.90 -13.64 -7.54
C GLU A 417 -4.39 -12.25 -7.97
N ALA A 418 -5.70 -12.02 -7.97
CA ALA A 418 -6.25 -10.70 -8.28
C ALA A 418 -5.72 -9.62 -7.31
N THR A 419 -5.46 -8.41 -7.82
CA THR A 419 -5.06 -7.30 -6.97
C THR A 419 -6.20 -6.84 -6.07
N SER A 420 -5.91 -6.40 -4.87
CA SER A 420 -6.91 -5.83 -3.96
C SER A 420 -7.17 -4.36 -4.27
N ASP A 421 -6.17 -3.63 -4.71
CA ASP A 421 -6.29 -2.24 -5.16
C ASP A 421 -6.80 -2.15 -6.60
N MET A 422 -7.35 -0.98 -6.97
CA MET A 422 -8.20 -0.76 -8.13
C MET A 422 -7.42 -0.30 -9.36
N ALA A 423 -7.69 -0.91 -10.53
CA ALA A 423 -7.09 -0.51 -11.81
C ALA A 423 -7.65 0.82 -12.36
N THR A 424 -8.94 1.08 -12.16
CA THR A 424 -9.53 2.42 -12.28
C THR A 424 -9.77 2.91 -10.87
N THR A 425 -9.05 3.95 -10.47
CA THR A 425 -8.92 4.34 -9.08
C THR A 425 -9.04 5.85 -8.89
N TYR A 426 -9.24 6.24 -7.65
CA TYR A 426 -8.98 7.57 -7.15
C TYR A 426 -7.58 7.58 -6.55
N GLY A 427 -6.70 8.43 -7.08
CA GLY A 427 -5.27 8.40 -6.76
C GLY A 427 -4.60 9.75 -6.94
N ALA A 428 -3.28 9.72 -7.24
CA ALA A 428 -2.44 10.92 -7.25
C ALA A 428 -2.58 11.66 -5.91
N MET A 429 -2.17 10.98 -4.84
CA MET A 429 -2.34 11.47 -3.47
C MET A 429 -1.64 12.79 -3.23
N GLU A 430 -2.33 13.66 -2.51
CA GLU A 430 -1.76 14.82 -1.82
C GLU A 430 -2.14 14.77 -0.35
N GLN A 431 -1.58 15.67 0.44
CA GLN A 431 -1.88 15.74 1.87
C GLN A 431 -1.86 17.20 2.36
N PHE A 432 -2.60 17.46 3.43
CA PHE A 432 -2.51 18.67 4.21
C PHE A 432 -2.35 18.35 5.69
N ALA A 433 -1.69 19.24 6.43
CA ALA A 433 -1.53 19.11 7.88
C ALA A 433 -2.63 19.84 8.62
N LEU A 434 -3.02 19.30 9.78
CA LEU A 434 -3.95 19.94 10.71
C LEU A 434 -3.21 20.93 11.61
N ASP A 435 -3.84 22.05 11.91
CA ASP A 435 -3.17 23.23 12.48
C ASP A 435 -2.66 23.02 13.91
N HIS A 436 -3.37 22.22 14.74
CA HIS A 436 -3.01 22.01 16.14
C HIS A 436 -2.21 20.72 16.34
N THR A 437 -2.71 19.61 15.84
CA THR A 437 -2.10 18.28 16.05
C THR A 437 -0.96 18.00 15.09
N GLY A 438 -0.87 18.71 13.95
CA GLY A 438 0.06 18.43 12.88
C GLY A 438 -0.20 17.07 12.19
N LEU A 439 -1.36 16.43 12.44
CA LEU A 439 -1.72 15.19 11.76
C LEU A 439 -1.90 15.46 10.26
N LYS A 440 -1.36 14.56 9.44
CA LYS A 440 -1.45 14.66 7.99
C LYS A 440 -2.67 13.90 7.48
N VAL A 441 -3.46 14.58 6.67
CA VAL A 441 -4.65 14.03 6.02
C VAL A 441 -4.33 13.80 4.55
N GLY A 442 -4.23 12.54 4.14
CA GLY A 442 -4.04 12.15 2.76
C GLY A 442 -5.37 12.05 2.01
N TYR A 443 -5.36 12.48 0.77
CA TYR A 443 -6.54 12.43 -0.11
C TYR A 443 -6.15 12.23 -1.58
N PRO A 444 -6.98 11.54 -2.39
CA PRO A 444 -6.78 11.45 -3.83
C PRO A 444 -7.28 12.71 -4.51
N LYS A 445 -6.38 13.43 -5.20
CA LYS A 445 -6.74 14.61 -5.99
C LYS A 445 -7.33 14.29 -7.35
N ALA A 446 -7.19 13.03 -7.80
CA ALA A 446 -7.51 12.65 -9.17
C ALA A 446 -8.33 11.37 -9.27
N ARG A 447 -9.06 11.25 -10.38
CA ARG A 447 -9.59 9.99 -10.89
C ARG A 447 -8.76 9.55 -12.08
N ILE A 448 -8.23 8.33 -12.02
CA ILE A 448 -7.36 7.73 -13.02
C ILE A 448 -8.10 6.52 -13.60
N VAL A 449 -8.31 6.51 -14.92
CA VAL A 449 -9.02 5.44 -15.62
C VAL A 449 -8.01 4.59 -16.36
N ARG A 450 -8.06 3.27 -16.16
CA ARG A 450 -7.17 2.30 -16.81
C ARG A 450 -7.17 2.47 -18.35
N PRO A 451 -6.13 1.99 -19.06
CA PRO A 451 -5.92 2.27 -20.49
C PRO A 451 -7.09 1.89 -21.41
N ASN A 452 -7.81 0.80 -21.14
CA ASN A 452 -8.95 0.37 -21.97
C ASN A 452 -10.25 1.20 -21.77
N GLY A 453 -10.23 2.19 -20.86
CA GLY A 453 -11.38 3.06 -20.60
C GLY A 453 -12.46 2.45 -19.69
N ASP A 454 -12.24 1.29 -19.06
CA ASP A 454 -13.20 0.72 -18.10
C ASP A 454 -13.31 1.61 -16.86
N LEU A 455 -14.49 2.17 -16.66
CA LEU A 455 -14.77 3.11 -15.56
C LEU A 455 -15.04 2.44 -14.21
N ARG A 456 -15.16 1.12 -14.18
CA ARG A 456 -15.45 0.37 -12.94
C ARG A 456 -14.22 0.30 -12.05
N SER A 457 -14.36 0.72 -10.80
CA SER A 457 -13.32 0.56 -9.78
C SER A 457 -13.28 -0.90 -9.33
N ARG A 458 -12.34 -1.65 -9.87
CA ARG A 458 -12.06 -3.04 -9.54
C ARG A 458 -10.58 -3.35 -9.75
N GLY A 459 -10.08 -4.33 -9.01
CA GLY A 459 -8.70 -4.83 -9.16
C GLY A 459 -8.46 -5.49 -10.53
N VAL A 460 -7.21 -5.73 -10.84
CA VAL A 460 -6.82 -6.52 -12.02
C VAL A 460 -7.08 -7.99 -11.72
N THR A 461 -7.93 -8.62 -12.50
CA THR A 461 -8.12 -10.07 -12.49
C THR A 461 -7.06 -10.70 -13.40
N PRO A 462 -6.27 -11.66 -12.93
CA PRO A 462 -5.26 -12.30 -13.76
C PRO A 462 -5.91 -13.09 -14.91
N ASP A 463 -5.21 -13.16 -16.05
CA ASP A 463 -5.62 -13.99 -17.19
C ASP A 463 -5.49 -15.48 -16.85
N ILE A 464 -4.50 -15.83 -16.01
CA ILE A 464 -4.31 -17.17 -15.47
C ILE A 464 -4.16 -17.07 -13.95
N ALA A 465 -5.19 -17.53 -13.23
CA ALA A 465 -5.18 -17.51 -11.77
C ALA A 465 -4.23 -18.56 -11.20
N ILE A 466 -3.46 -18.15 -10.20
CA ILE A 466 -2.64 -19.05 -9.35
C ILE A 466 -3.12 -18.89 -7.92
N ARG A 467 -3.48 -20.01 -7.29
CA ARG A 467 -3.89 -19.99 -5.89
C ARG A 467 -2.69 -19.76 -4.98
N VAL A 468 -2.75 -18.68 -4.21
CA VAL A 468 -1.73 -18.39 -3.19
C VAL A 468 -2.04 -19.20 -1.92
N PRO A 469 -1.11 -20.02 -1.41
CA PRO A 469 -1.34 -20.77 -0.18
C PRO A 469 -1.42 -19.85 1.04
N VAL A 470 -2.16 -20.28 2.06
CA VAL A 470 -2.23 -19.58 3.36
C VAL A 470 -0.86 -19.56 4.04
N VAL A 471 -0.17 -20.68 4.00
CA VAL A 471 1.18 -20.85 4.52
C VAL A 471 2.14 -20.83 3.33
N GLN A 472 2.98 -19.83 3.27
CA GLN A 472 4.00 -19.75 2.22
C GLN A 472 5.14 -20.71 2.51
N SER A 473 5.59 -21.40 1.48
CA SER A 473 6.76 -22.27 1.51
C SER A 473 8.01 -21.49 1.11
N PRO A 474 9.20 -21.83 1.64
CA PRO A 474 10.47 -21.26 1.19
C PRO A 474 10.75 -21.47 -0.30
N HIS A 475 10.05 -22.40 -0.93
CA HIS A 475 10.26 -22.76 -2.35
C HIS A 475 9.43 -21.94 -3.34
N ASP A 476 8.74 -20.89 -2.89
CA ASP A 476 7.90 -20.03 -3.75
C ASP A 476 7.06 -20.82 -4.76
N GLU A 477 6.09 -21.57 -4.26
CA GLU A 477 5.20 -22.40 -5.09
C GLU A 477 4.45 -21.60 -6.16
N VAL A 478 4.16 -20.33 -5.89
CA VAL A 478 3.49 -19.43 -6.82
C VAL A 478 4.39 -19.09 -8.00
N LEU A 479 5.67 -18.77 -7.75
CA LEU A 479 6.66 -18.56 -8.81
C LEU A 479 6.93 -19.84 -9.61
N GLN A 480 7.00 -21.01 -8.94
CA GLN A 480 7.17 -22.29 -9.65
C GLN A 480 6.01 -22.58 -10.61
N GLN A 481 4.76 -22.26 -10.21
CA GLN A 481 3.61 -22.37 -11.10
C GLN A 481 3.68 -21.35 -12.25
N ALA A 482 4.11 -20.11 -12.00
CA ALA A 482 4.31 -19.11 -13.04
C ALA A 482 5.38 -19.55 -14.06
N ILE A 483 6.49 -20.14 -13.59
CA ILE A 483 7.53 -20.75 -14.46
C ILE A 483 6.94 -21.88 -15.33
N ALA A 484 6.15 -22.77 -14.72
CA ALA A 484 5.50 -23.85 -15.46
C ALA A 484 4.52 -23.35 -16.53
N ILE A 485 3.81 -22.23 -16.24
CA ILE A 485 2.95 -21.55 -17.23
C ILE A 485 3.79 -20.94 -18.34
N ALA A 486 4.88 -20.24 -18.00
CA ALA A 486 5.75 -19.61 -18.97
C ALA A 486 6.44 -20.61 -19.91
N ARG A 487 6.68 -21.84 -19.50
CA ARG A 487 7.28 -22.91 -20.33
C ARG A 487 6.35 -23.45 -21.43
N ARG A 488 5.06 -23.28 -21.30
CA ARG A 488 4.05 -23.67 -22.31
C ARG A 488 3.96 -22.65 -23.44
#